data_b071265bc2f814a026d8076234c8c717
#
_entry.id   b071265bc2f814a026d8076234c8c717
#
_cell.length_a   1.000
_cell.length_b   1.000
_cell.length_c   1.000
_cell.angle_alpha   90.00
_cell.angle_beta   90.00
_cell.angle_gamma   90.00
#
_symmetry.space_group_name_H-M   'P 1'
#
loop_
_entity.id
_entity.type
_entity.pdbx_description
1 polymer ?
#
loop_
_entity_poly.entity_id
_entity_poly.type
_entity_poly.pdbx_seq_one_letter_code
_entity_poly.pdbx_strand_id
1 'polypeptide(L)'
;IVAATLEDGDIVSTELVASFNNTNIEELTRACVGLSKFGAPFIVDSYISSDLAQALQQRGIRVHKATHKDLINGSNNAYRRIMRKTLVHPKDEIVSVQMQRAVRKNVGESWKITRKDSMTDIDAALATVLAIWYVDTQIQATQMVW
;
A
#
# COMPACT_ATOMS: atom_id res chain seq x y z
N ILE A 1 -6.75 -5.58 1.13
CA ILE A 1 -6.54 -4.31 1.85
C ILE A 1 -5.45 -4.53 2.86
N VAL A 2 -4.43 -3.69 2.85
CA VAL A 2 -3.32 -3.72 3.81
C VAL A 2 -3.36 -2.44 4.64
N ALA A 3 -3.24 -2.57 5.96
CA ALA A 3 -3.01 -1.46 6.86
C ALA A 3 -1.51 -1.29 7.13
N ALA A 4 -1.08 -0.06 7.42
CA ALA A 4 0.26 0.24 7.88
C ALA A 4 0.23 1.27 9.01
N THR A 5 1.10 1.10 9.99
CA THR A 5 1.21 1.97 11.16
C THR A 5 2.69 2.23 11.47
N LEU A 6 2.99 3.44 11.90
CA LEU A 6 4.29 3.76 12.47
C LEU A 6 4.29 3.40 13.96
N GLU A 7 5.21 2.55 14.34
CA GLU A 7 5.49 2.20 15.73
C GLU A 7 6.66 3.03 16.27
N ASP A 8 6.92 2.90 17.55
CA ASP A 8 8.09 3.53 18.18
C ASP A 8 9.41 3.08 17.54
N GLY A 9 10.39 3.97 17.48
CA GLY A 9 11.72 3.67 16.96
C GLY A 9 11.84 3.54 15.45
N ASP A 10 11.00 4.25 14.68
CA ASP A 10 10.99 4.23 13.20
C ASP A 10 10.64 2.84 12.61
N ILE A 11 9.87 2.05 13.32
CA ILE A 11 9.37 0.76 12.84
C ILE A 11 8.02 0.96 12.17
N VAL A 12 7.85 0.40 10.97
CA VAL A 12 6.55 0.33 10.30
C VAL A 12 6.01 -1.08 10.43
N SER A 13 4.81 -1.19 11.00
CA SER A 13 4.02 -2.42 11.02
C SER A 13 3.06 -2.44 9.85
N THR A 14 2.90 -3.59 9.19
CA THR A 14 1.90 -3.80 8.15
C THR A 14 1.07 -5.04 8.44
N GLU A 15 -0.21 -5.02 8.08
CA GLU A 15 -1.14 -6.13 8.28
C GLU A 15 -2.09 -6.27 7.10
N LEU A 16 -2.32 -7.49 6.62
CA LEU A 16 -3.38 -7.78 5.65
C LEU A 16 -4.72 -7.88 6.41
N VAL A 17 -5.53 -6.82 6.30
CA VAL A 17 -6.81 -6.72 7.03
C VAL A 17 -8.00 -7.30 6.27
N ALA A 18 -7.91 -7.43 4.95
CA ALA A 18 -8.91 -8.08 4.11
C ALA A 18 -8.32 -8.55 2.78
N SER A 19 -8.74 -9.72 2.33
CA SER A 19 -8.42 -10.31 1.03
C SER A 19 -9.71 -10.77 0.35
N PHE A 20 -9.77 -10.66 -0.96
CA PHE A 20 -10.95 -10.99 -1.75
C PHE A 20 -10.55 -11.80 -2.99
N ASN A 21 -11.37 -12.78 -3.33
CA ASN A 21 -11.26 -13.52 -4.60
C ASN A 21 -12.40 -13.06 -5.52
N ASN A 22 -12.06 -12.60 -6.74
CA ASN A 22 -13.02 -12.19 -7.76
C ASN A 22 -14.06 -11.16 -7.24
N THR A 23 -13.60 -10.18 -6.48
CA THR A 23 -14.47 -9.15 -5.91
C THR A 23 -14.89 -8.09 -6.94
N ASN A 24 -15.97 -7.40 -6.64
CA ASN A 24 -16.45 -6.23 -7.37
C ASN A 24 -16.25 -4.94 -6.57
N ILE A 25 -16.44 -3.81 -7.23
CA ILE A 25 -16.28 -2.46 -6.62
C ILE A 25 -17.21 -2.25 -5.42
N GLU A 26 -18.42 -2.79 -5.47
CA GLU A 26 -19.41 -2.63 -4.39
C GLU A 26 -18.94 -3.34 -3.11
N GLU A 27 -18.46 -4.56 -3.24
CA GLU A 27 -17.95 -5.36 -2.13
C GLU A 27 -16.70 -4.70 -1.51
N LEU A 28 -15.73 -4.26 -2.32
CA LEU A 28 -14.57 -3.51 -1.89
C LEU A 28 -14.97 -2.21 -1.18
N THR A 29 -15.92 -1.46 -1.76
CA THR A 29 -16.43 -0.23 -1.16
C THR A 29 -17.02 -0.51 0.22
N ARG A 30 -17.84 -1.55 0.35
CA ARG A 30 -18.45 -1.94 1.64
C ARG A 30 -17.40 -2.30 2.69
N ALA A 31 -16.37 -3.04 2.31
CA ALA A 31 -15.26 -3.35 3.20
C ALA A 31 -14.51 -2.09 3.67
N CYS A 32 -14.18 -1.18 2.73
CA CYS A 32 -13.52 0.08 3.06
C CYS A 32 -14.40 0.97 3.96
N VAL A 33 -15.73 1.03 3.72
CA VAL A 33 -16.66 1.73 4.61
C VAL A 33 -16.61 1.17 6.02
N GLY A 34 -16.61 -0.16 6.18
CA GLY A 34 -16.47 -0.81 7.49
C GLY A 34 -15.16 -0.48 8.20
N LEU A 35 -14.07 -0.32 7.45
CA LEU A 35 -12.75 0.04 7.98
C LEU A 35 -12.56 1.55 8.22
N SER A 36 -13.39 2.41 7.63
CA SER A 36 -13.25 3.87 7.75
C SER A 36 -13.41 4.39 9.19
N LYS A 37 -14.05 3.61 10.07
CA LYS A 37 -14.18 3.89 11.51
C LYS A 37 -12.83 4.06 12.22
N PHE A 38 -11.74 3.52 11.68
CA PHE A 38 -10.39 3.68 12.24
C PHE A 38 -9.74 5.03 11.89
N GLY A 39 -10.39 5.87 11.06
CA GLY A 39 -9.95 7.22 10.75
C GLY A 39 -8.73 7.33 9.84
N ALA A 40 -8.13 6.23 9.39
CA ALA A 40 -7.03 6.24 8.44
C ALA A 40 -7.52 6.57 7.01
N PRO A 41 -6.75 7.27 6.19
CA PRO A 41 -7.08 7.46 4.78
C PRO A 41 -6.84 6.16 4.00
N PHE A 42 -7.58 5.98 2.89
CA PHE A 42 -7.35 4.90 1.95
C PHE A 42 -6.40 5.35 0.85
N ILE A 43 -5.38 4.55 0.58
CA ILE A 43 -4.45 4.76 -0.52
C ILE A 43 -4.85 3.79 -1.64
N VAL A 44 -5.15 4.33 -2.80
CA VAL A 44 -5.57 3.53 -3.97
C VAL A 44 -4.68 3.83 -5.16
N ASP A 45 -4.39 2.80 -5.95
CA ASP A 45 -3.70 2.97 -7.23
C ASP A 45 -4.59 3.75 -8.20
N SER A 46 -4.11 4.90 -8.68
CA SER A 46 -4.88 5.82 -9.51
C SER A 46 -5.27 5.23 -10.88
N TYR A 47 -4.55 4.22 -11.37
CA TYR A 47 -4.80 3.61 -12.67
C TYR A 47 -5.83 2.47 -12.63
N ILE A 48 -5.85 1.71 -11.54
CA ILE A 48 -6.62 0.45 -11.46
C ILE A 48 -7.86 0.63 -10.61
N SER A 49 -7.84 1.54 -9.65
CA SER A 49 -8.87 1.69 -8.62
C SER A 49 -9.55 3.07 -8.64
N SER A 50 -9.64 3.71 -9.82
CA SER A 50 -10.29 5.03 -9.95
C SER A 50 -11.74 5.01 -9.50
N ASP A 51 -12.49 3.96 -9.86
CA ASP A 51 -13.91 3.81 -9.52
C ASP A 51 -14.10 3.59 -8.02
N LEU A 52 -13.23 2.78 -7.41
CA LEU A 52 -13.21 2.61 -5.95
C LEU A 52 -12.92 3.95 -5.25
N ALA A 53 -11.91 4.68 -5.72
CA ALA A 53 -11.59 5.99 -5.17
C ALA A 53 -12.78 6.94 -5.21
N GLN A 54 -13.48 7.00 -6.35
CA GLN A 54 -14.67 7.83 -6.53
C GLN A 54 -15.81 7.40 -5.59
N ALA A 55 -16.08 6.10 -5.50
CA ALA A 55 -17.13 5.55 -4.64
C ALA A 55 -16.90 5.85 -3.15
N LEU A 56 -15.63 5.84 -2.70
CA LEU A 56 -15.25 6.18 -1.33
C LEU A 56 -15.36 7.69 -1.08
N GLN A 57 -14.86 8.52 -2.00
CA GLN A 57 -14.94 9.99 -1.90
C GLN A 57 -16.38 10.49 -1.84
N GLN A 58 -17.30 9.90 -2.62
CA GLN A 58 -18.74 10.22 -2.57
C GLN A 58 -19.37 9.94 -1.19
N ARG A 59 -18.75 9.08 -0.39
CA ARG A 59 -19.17 8.75 0.98
C ARG A 59 -18.43 9.55 2.05
N GLY A 60 -17.67 10.59 1.64
CA GLY A 60 -16.89 11.43 2.56
C GLY A 60 -15.66 10.75 3.16
N ILE A 61 -15.24 9.61 2.61
CA ILE A 61 -14.05 8.88 3.08
C ILE A 61 -12.80 9.51 2.45
N ARG A 62 -11.78 9.73 3.28
CA ARG A 62 -10.50 10.28 2.80
C ARG A 62 -9.77 9.26 1.94
N VAL A 63 -9.48 9.66 0.70
CA VAL A 63 -8.77 8.82 -0.28
C VAL A 63 -7.59 9.59 -0.85
N HIS A 64 -6.44 8.94 -0.87
CA HIS A 64 -5.25 9.39 -1.59
C HIS A 64 -5.07 8.51 -2.84
N LYS A 65 -5.03 9.14 -4.02
CA LYS A 65 -4.78 8.45 -5.29
C LYS A 65 -3.28 8.39 -5.53
N ALA A 66 -2.68 7.23 -5.32
CA ALA A 66 -1.26 7.02 -5.54
C ALA A 66 -0.92 7.04 -7.02
N THR A 67 0.13 7.75 -7.36
CA THR A 67 0.67 7.89 -8.72
C THR A 67 1.75 6.83 -9.01
N HIS A 68 2.19 6.77 -10.25
CA HIS A 68 3.33 5.95 -10.64
C HIS A 68 4.61 6.30 -9.86
N LYS A 69 4.84 7.59 -9.59
CA LYS A 69 5.98 8.05 -8.80
C LYS A 69 5.89 7.57 -7.36
N ASP A 70 4.70 7.54 -6.79
CA ASP A 70 4.47 7.06 -5.44
C ASP A 70 4.76 5.56 -5.32
N LEU A 71 4.41 4.79 -6.34
CA LEU A 71 4.75 3.36 -6.40
C LEU A 71 6.26 3.13 -6.51
N ILE A 72 7.00 3.95 -7.27
CA ILE A 72 8.46 3.91 -7.33
C ILE A 72 9.04 4.19 -5.93
N ASN A 73 8.62 5.29 -5.30
CA ASN A 73 9.10 5.67 -3.97
C ASN A 73 8.75 4.60 -2.93
N GLY A 74 7.54 4.08 -2.97
CA GLY A 74 7.08 3.02 -2.08
C GLY A 74 7.88 1.72 -2.22
N SER A 75 8.19 1.31 -3.46
CA SER A 75 9.02 0.14 -3.72
C SER A 75 10.41 0.28 -3.11
N ASN A 76 11.03 1.44 -3.29
CA ASN A 76 12.35 1.73 -2.72
C ASN A 76 12.31 1.86 -1.19
N ASN A 77 11.26 2.46 -0.64
CA ASN A 77 11.07 2.58 0.82
C ASN A 77 10.89 1.22 1.46
N ALA A 78 9.99 0.39 0.92
CA ALA A 78 9.76 -0.97 1.42
C ALA A 78 11.06 -1.80 1.42
N TYR A 79 11.82 -1.76 0.33
CA TYR A 79 13.11 -2.42 0.25
C TYR A 79 14.10 -1.93 1.33
N ARG A 80 14.24 -0.60 1.51
CA ARG A 80 15.10 -0.04 2.55
C ARG A 80 14.70 -0.48 3.95
N ARG A 81 13.40 -0.51 4.25
CA ARG A 81 12.88 -0.94 5.55
C ARG A 81 13.14 -2.42 5.81
N ILE A 82 12.99 -3.27 4.79
CA ILE A 82 13.35 -4.69 4.87
C ILE A 82 14.84 -4.85 5.19
N MET A 83 15.71 -4.16 4.44
CA MET A 83 17.17 -4.24 4.63
C MET A 83 17.63 -3.71 6.00
N ARG A 84 16.94 -2.68 6.52
CA ARG A 84 17.22 -2.10 7.86
C ARG A 84 16.53 -2.84 9.00
N LYS A 85 15.67 -3.83 8.69
CA LYS A 85 14.85 -4.55 9.67
C LYS A 85 13.91 -3.62 10.45
N THR A 86 13.41 -2.57 9.80
CA THR A 86 12.44 -1.61 10.34
C THR A 86 11.03 -1.81 9.77
N LEU A 87 10.77 -2.96 9.16
CA LEU A 87 9.46 -3.42 8.72
C LEU A 87 9.07 -4.67 9.51
N VAL A 88 7.89 -4.64 10.11
CA VAL A 88 7.28 -5.77 10.81
C VAL A 88 5.97 -6.15 10.13
N HIS A 89 5.73 -7.44 9.99
CA HIS A 89 4.46 -7.98 9.48
C HIS A 89 4.15 -9.32 10.16
N PRO A 90 2.87 -9.71 10.31
CA PRO A 90 2.45 -10.92 11.04
C PRO A 90 2.62 -12.20 10.21
N LYS A 91 3.65 -12.33 9.37
CA LYS A 91 3.94 -13.51 8.52
C LYS A 91 2.72 -13.99 7.71
N ASP A 92 1.90 -13.04 7.24
CA ASP A 92 0.79 -13.36 6.36
C ASP A 92 1.29 -14.09 5.10
N GLU A 93 0.67 -15.23 4.80
CA GLU A 93 1.12 -16.09 3.70
C GLU A 93 0.92 -15.41 2.34
N ILE A 94 -0.22 -14.71 2.15
CA ILE A 94 -0.53 -14.04 0.88
C ILE A 94 0.50 -12.95 0.60
N VAL A 95 0.76 -12.06 1.58
CA VAL A 95 1.74 -10.99 1.45
C VAL A 95 3.14 -11.56 1.23
N SER A 96 3.52 -12.57 2.02
CA SER A 96 4.86 -13.19 1.93
C SER A 96 5.10 -13.83 0.58
N VAL A 97 4.16 -14.59 0.06
CA VAL A 97 4.25 -15.24 -1.26
C VAL A 97 4.26 -14.20 -2.39
N GLN A 98 3.41 -13.19 -2.32
CA GLN A 98 3.34 -12.15 -3.35
C GLN A 98 4.59 -11.27 -3.37
N MET A 99 5.16 -10.93 -2.21
CA MET A 99 6.42 -10.19 -2.13
C MET A 99 7.59 -10.95 -2.75
N GLN A 100 7.67 -12.27 -2.53
CA GLN A 100 8.71 -13.12 -3.15
C GLN A 100 8.55 -13.23 -4.67
N ARG A 101 7.33 -13.15 -5.19
CA ARG A 101 7.01 -13.26 -6.63
C ARG A 101 7.01 -11.92 -7.35
N ALA A 102 7.04 -10.81 -6.61
CA ALA A 102 7.04 -9.48 -7.19
C ALA A 102 8.31 -9.23 -8.00
N VAL A 103 8.13 -8.90 -9.28
CA VAL A 103 9.24 -8.61 -10.18
C VAL A 103 9.60 -7.14 -10.12
N ARG A 104 10.90 -6.87 -10.04
CA ARG A 104 11.46 -5.52 -10.12
C ARG A 104 11.58 -5.07 -11.57
N LYS A 105 11.08 -3.87 -11.87
CA LYS A 105 11.25 -3.21 -13.16
C LYS A 105 12.00 -1.90 -12.99
N ASN A 106 13.06 -1.69 -13.75
CA ASN A 106 13.80 -0.44 -13.76
C ASN A 106 12.98 0.67 -14.44
N VAL A 107 13.07 1.87 -13.88
CA VAL A 107 12.41 3.09 -14.37
C VAL A 107 13.43 4.22 -14.26
N GLY A 108 14.15 4.51 -15.36
CA GLY A 108 15.32 5.41 -15.31
C GLY A 108 16.38 4.86 -14.35
N GLU A 109 16.84 5.72 -13.45
CA GLU A 109 17.83 5.36 -12.40
C GLU A 109 17.19 4.69 -11.16
N SER A 110 15.87 4.51 -11.15
CA SER A 110 15.14 3.91 -10.04
C SER A 110 14.43 2.62 -10.47
N TRP A 111 13.55 2.07 -9.62
CA TRP A 111 12.80 0.85 -9.91
C TRP A 111 11.51 0.80 -9.12
N LYS A 112 10.60 -0.07 -9.56
CA LYS A 112 9.36 -0.41 -8.86
C LYS A 112 9.05 -1.89 -9.01
N ILE A 113 8.18 -2.43 -8.15
CA ILE A 113 7.54 -3.71 -8.42
C ILE A 113 6.43 -3.53 -9.46
N THR A 114 6.19 -4.56 -10.27
CA THR A 114 5.24 -4.48 -11.38
C THR A 114 4.40 -5.75 -11.52
N ARG A 115 3.09 -5.58 -11.79
CA ARG A 115 2.19 -6.69 -12.12
C ARG A 115 2.53 -7.33 -13.45
N LYS A 116 2.86 -6.51 -14.44
CA LYS A 116 2.99 -6.96 -15.84
C LYS A 116 4.01 -8.09 -16.02
N ASP A 117 5.09 -8.03 -15.26
CA ASP A 117 6.19 -8.95 -15.37
C ASP A 117 6.17 -10.04 -14.26
N SER A 118 5.20 -9.96 -13.35
CA SER A 118 4.97 -10.97 -12.31
C SER A 118 4.08 -12.08 -12.86
N MET A 119 4.46 -13.34 -12.61
CA MET A 119 3.73 -14.50 -13.12
C MET A 119 2.38 -14.75 -12.43
N THR A 120 2.11 -14.05 -11.35
CA THR A 120 0.91 -14.19 -10.51
C THR A 120 0.48 -12.83 -9.97
N ASP A 121 -0.71 -12.78 -9.39
CA ASP A 121 -1.20 -11.59 -8.70
C ASP A 121 -0.24 -11.15 -7.59
N ILE A 122 0.01 -9.84 -7.52
CA ILE A 122 0.84 -9.20 -6.50
C ILE A 122 0.11 -8.04 -5.83
N ASP A 123 -1.21 -8.09 -5.76
CA ASP A 123 -2.04 -6.99 -5.27
C ASP A 123 -1.78 -6.67 -3.79
N ALA A 124 -1.57 -7.69 -2.95
CA ALA A 124 -1.22 -7.50 -1.55
C ALA A 124 0.19 -6.89 -1.40
N ALA A 125 1.16 -7.30 -2.24
CA ALA A 125 2.49 -6.70 -2.26
C ALA A 125 2.45 -5.23 -2.69
N LEU A 126 1.67 -4.87 -3.71
CA LEU A 126 1.46 -3.49 -4.15
C LEU A 126 0.77 -2.65 -3.08
N ALA A 127 -0.26 -3.19 -2.44
CA ALA A 127 -0.96 -2.52 -1.35
C ALA A 127 -0.01 -2.26 -0.15
N THR A 128 0.83 -3.25 0.20
CA THR A 128 1.85 -3.10 1.26
C THR A 128 2.85 -1.99 0.92
N VAL A 129 3.36 -1.97 -0.29
CA VAL A 129 4.33 -0.95 -0.76
C VAL A 129 3.74 0.45 -0.71
N LEU A 130 2.48 0.63 -1.14
CA LEU A 130 1.81 1.92 -1.12
C LEU A 130 1.46 2.37 0.31
N ALA A 131 1.08 1.44 1.19
CA ALA A 131 0.82 1.73 2.59
C ALA A 131 2.10 2.21 3.31
N ILE A 132 3.24 1.54 3.09
CA ILE A 132 4.55 1.95 3.61
C ILE A 132 4.94 3.33 3.08
N TRP A 133 4.78 3.57 1.78
CA TRP A 133 5.06 4.87 1.17
C TRP A 133 4.30 6.01 1.85
N TYR A 134 3.01 5.80 2.10
CA TYR A 134 2.18 6.83 2.71
C TYR A 134 2.63 7.13 4.14
N VAL A 135 2.88 6.12 4.95
CA VAL A 135 3.41 6.28 6.33
C VAL A 135 4.72 7.06 6.31
N ASP A 136 5.67 6.70 5.45
CA ASP A 136 6.95 7.40 5.31
C ASP A 136 6.79 8.87 4.90
N THR A 137 5.82 9.16 4.04
CA THR A 137 5.51 10.54 3.61
C THR A 137 4.98 11.38 4.77
N GLN A 138 4.16 10.80 5.65
CA GLN A 138 3.65 11.49 6.85
C GLN A 138 4.77 11.77 7.86
N ILE A 139 5.70 10.86 8.05
CA ILE A 139 6.88 11.06 8.92
C ILE A 139 7.70 12.25 8.42
N GLN A 140 8.00 12.30 7.13
CA GLN A 140 8.77 13.40 6.54
C GLN A 140 8.04 14.76 6.70
N ALA A 141 6.73 14.79 6.49
CA ALA A 141 5.93 16.01 6.68
C ALA A 141 5.97 16.51 8.12
N THR A 142 5.90 15.60 9.10
CA THR A 142 5.97 15.96 10.53
C THR A 142 7.33 16.49 10.93
N GLN A 143 8.41 15.99 10.34
CA GLN A 143 9.79 16.43 10.61
C GLN A 143 10.13 17.79 9.99
N MET A 144 9.35 18.27 9.01
CA MET A 144 9.57 19.55 8.34
C MET A 144 8.79 20.72 8.97
N VAL A 145 7.98 20.50 9.98
CA VAL A 145 7.25 21.55 10.69
C VAL A 145 8.21 22.18 11.70
N TRP A 146 8.72 23.36 11.36
CA TRP A 146 9.52 24.24 12.20
C TRP A 146 8.63 25.32 12.82
#